data_880f5542f4684557c303420b0f60771e
#
_entry.id   880f5542f4684557c303420b0f60771e
#
_cell.length_a   1.000
_cell.length_b   1.000
_cell.length_c   1.000
_cell.angle_alpha   90.00
_cell.angle_beta   90.00
_cell.angle_gamma   90.00
#
_symmetry.space_group_name_H-M   'P 1'
#
loop_
_entity.id
_entity.type
_entity.pdbx_description
1 polymer ?
#
loop_
_entity_poly.entity_id
_entity_poly.type
_entity_poly.pdbx_seq_one_letter_code
_entity_poly.pdbx_strand_id
1 'polypeptide(L)'
;PITKTEVYKLFSNVKDYQNKDIDNTGVQEISVEDFMRNPGSLAYQLSPDGQYISYASEWESRLNVFVKNMNDDSEPVRVTSTTDRDIAGFFWKDNNIYYLKDNGGDENYHIYSSSFNGAEEKDLTPYPNVVVYPADYLKDVQDEILIQMNKEDATVFDVYKLNVKTGETKLVAKNPGNIGGWLTDSNGQVRLALETDGVVG
;
A
#
# COMPACT_ATOMS: atom_id res chain seq x y z
N PRO A 1 -21.05 -18.58 28.20
CA PRO A 1 -21.62 -17.62 27.29
C PRO A 1 -22.12 -16.42 28.07
N ILE A 2 -21.56 -15.25 27.79
CA ILE A 2 -21.95 -13.99 28.42
C ILE A 2 -23.38 -13.68 28.00
N THR A 3 -24.27 -13.45 28.94
CA THR A 3 -25.68 -13.15 28.64
C THR A 3 -25.86 -11.70 28.21
N LYS A 4 -26.92 -11.45 27.41
CA LYS A 4 -27.26 -10.09 26.96
C LYS A 4 -27.37 -9.09 28.13
N THR A 5 -27.79 -9.55 29.27
CA THR A 5 -27.93 -8.75 30.50
C THR A 5 -26.58 -8.37 31.11
N GLU A 6 -25.56 -9.23 31.00
CA GLU A 6 -24.20 -8.92 31.48
C GLU A 6 -23.50 -7.92 30.57
N VAL A 7 -23.75 -8.00 29.26
CA VAL A 7 -23.25 -6.99 28.29
C VAL A 7 -23.90 -5.63 28.60
N TYR A 8 -25.21 -5.55 28.83
CA TYR A 8 -25.89 -4.30 29.21
C TYR A 8 -25.37 -3.71 30.51
N LYS A 9 -25.01 -4.53 31.50
CA LYS A 9 -24.40 -4.05 32.75
C LYS A 9 -23.01 -3.48 32.56
N LEU A 10 -22.22 -4.04 31.66
CA LEU A 10 -20.92 -3.50 31.26
C LEU A 10 -21.06 -2.12 30.61
N PHE A 11 -22.06 -1.92 29.74
CA PHE A 11 -22.30 -0.65 29.08
C PHE A 11 -23.05 0.38 29.93
N SER A 12 -23.85 -0.02 30.91
CA SER A 12 -24.50 0.93 31.84
C SER A 12 -23.48 1.62 32.76
N ASN A 13 -22.37 0.98 33.06
CA ASN A 13 -21.28 1.60 33.82
C ASN A 13 -20.49 2.62 33.05
N VAL A 14 -20.57 2.65 31.69
CA VAL A 14 -19.89 3.66 30.88
C VAL A 14 -20.50 5.05 31.07
N LYS A 15 -21.81 5.14 31.38
CA LYS A 15 -22.44 6.43 31.71
C LYS A 15 -21.93 7.05 33.02
N ASP A 16 -21.49 6.24 33.98
CA ASP A 16 -20.92 6.72 35.24
C ASP A 16 -19.47 7.21 35.07
N TYR A 17 -18.77 6.80 33.99
CA TYR A 17 -17.46 7.34 33.67
C TYR A 17 -17.53 8.72 33.03
N GLN A 18 -18.65 9.05 32.35
CA GLN A 18 -18.81 10.38 31.71
C GLN A 18 -19.14 11.49 32.74
N ASN A 19 -19.48 11.16 33.99
CA ASN A 19 -19.83 12.10 35.03
C ASN A 19 -18.85 12.11 36.23
N LYS A 20 -17.70 11.44 36.14
CA LYS A 20 -16.60 11.73 37.06
C LYS A 20 -15.95 13.00 36.55
N ASP A 21 -15.95 14.03 37.38
CA ASP A 21 -15.05 15.19 37.24
C ASP A 21 -13.63 14.64 37.20
N ILE A 22 -13.19 14.25 36.00
CA ILE A 22 -11.77 14.04 35.68
C ILE A 22 -11.21 15.45 35.80
N ASP A 23 -10.36 15.67 36.77
CA ASP A 23 -9.60 16.92 36.85
C ASP A 23 -8.73 17.02 35.62
N ASN A 24 -9.26 17.69 34.60
CA ASN A 24 -8.63 17.94 33.30
C ASN A 24 -7.64 19.10 33.39
N THR A 25 -7.18 19.47 34.58
CA THR A 25 -6.18 20.52 34.74
C THR A 25 -4.89 20.10 34.04
N GLY A 26 -4.71 20.59 32.79
CA GLY A 26 -3.51 20.37 31.99
C GLY A 26 -3.65 19.36 30.84
N VAL A 27 -4.81 18.72 30.66
CA VAL A 27 -5.06 17.89 29.44
C VAL A 27 -5.74 18.78 28.39
N GLN A 28 -5.08 18.96 27.25
CA GLN A 28 -5.67 19.65 26.12
C GLN A 28 -6.82 18.82 25.56
N GLU A 29 -8.02 19.38 25.54
CA GLU A 29 -9.15 18.75 24.83
C GLU A 29 -8.87 18.71 23.33
N ILE A 30 -8.96 17.52 22.73
CA ILE A 30 -8.89 17.36 21.29
C ILE A 30 -10.31 17.38 20.76
N SER A 31 -10.62 18.26 19.81
CA SER A 31 -11.94 18.31 19.19
C SER A 31 -12.24 17.02 18.42
N VAL A 32 -13.50 16.68 18.26
CA VAL A 32 -13.91 15.51 17.44
C VAL A 32 -13.42 15.67 16.02
N GLU A 33 -13.45 16.90 15.49
CA GLU A 33 -12.95 17.25 14.17
C GLU A 33 -11.45 16.99 14.04
N ASP A 34 -10.66 17.38 15.05
CA ASP A 34 -9.21 17.15 15.07
C ASP A 34 -8.87 15.67 15.22
N PHE A 35 -9.64 14.94 16.04
CA PHE A 35 -9.46 13.51 16.24
C PHE A 35 -9.80 12.71 14.97
N MET A 36 -10.82 13.14 14.21
CA MET A 36 -11.27 12.47 12.97
C MET A 36 -10.59 13.01 11.72
N ARG A 37 -9.75 14.04 11.83
CA ARG A 37 -9.06 14.65 10.69
C ARG A 37 -8.07 13.65 10.09
N ASN A 38 -8.15 13.48 8.77
CA ASN A 38 -7.11 12.76 8.05
C ASN A 38 -5.76 13.46 8.19
N PRO A 39 -4.66 12.69 8.34
CA PRO A 39 -3.33 13.30 8.33
C PRO A 39 -3.08 14.02 7.01
N GLY A 40 -2.41 15.17 7.03
CA GLY A 40 -2.05 15.91 5.82
C GLY A 40 -1.07 15.16 4.92
N SER A 41 -0.32 14.22 5.49
CA SER A 41 0.61 13.35 4.76
C SER A 41 0.72 12.01 5.48
N LEU A 42 0.91 10.94 4.72
CA LEU A 42 0.96 9.56 5.24
C LEU A 42 1.91 8.67 4.44
N ALA A 43 2.11 7.43 4.90
CA ALA A 43 2.91 6.41 4.23
C ALA A 43 4.36 6.84 3.95
N TYR A 44 5.00 7.48 4.92
CA TYR A 44 6.38 7.93 4.79
C TYR A 44 7.35 6.76 4.58
N GLN A 45 8.23 6.90 3.58
CA GLN A 45 9.28 5.94 3.26
C GLN A 45 10.60 6.65 2.95
N LEU A 46 11.72 6.02 3.28
CA LEU A 46 13.05 6.48 2.86
C LEU A 46 13.45 5.78 1.56
N SER A 47 14.17 6.50 0.68
CA SER A 47 14.83 5.87 -0.46
C SER A 47 15.88 4.86 0.01
N PRO A 48 16.22 3.84 -0.79
CA PRO A 48 17.24 2.84 -0.42
C PRO A 48 18.59 3.42 -0.06
N ASP A 49 18.99 4.55 -0.68
CA ASP A 49 20.23 5.26 -0.39
C ASP A 49 20.11 6.28 0.76
N GLY A 50 18.91 6.47 1.33
CA GLY A 50 18.64 7.39 2.43
C GLY A 50 18.71 8.89 2.06
N GLN A 51 18.75 9.24 0.76
CA GLN A 51 18.88 10.65 0.35
C GLN A 51 17.53 11.35 0.21
N TYR A 52 16.45 10.57 0.06
CA TYR A 52 15.11 11.09 -0.17
C TYR A 52 14.11 10.51 0.82
N ILE A 53 13.10 11.30 1.15
CA ILE A 53 11.90 10.86 1.82
C ILE A 53 10.70 11.00 0.86
N SER A 54 9.89 9.97 0.77
CA SER A 54 8.63 9.99 0.03
C SER A 54 7.44 9.88 0.97
N TYR A 55 6.31 10.41 0.57
CA TYR A 55 5.05 10.32 1.30
C TYR A 55 3.87 10.56 0.37
N ALA A 56 2.69 10.09 0.77
CA ALA A 56 1.44 10.43 0.11
C ALA A 56 0.84 11.69 0.76
N SER A 57 0.36 12.62 -0.05
CA SER A 57 -0.33 13.83 0.38
C SER A 57 -1.37 14.23 -0.65
N GLU A 58 -2.34 15.03 -0.22
CA GLU A 58 -3.40 15.51 -1.08
C GLU A 58 -2.88 16.50 -2.13
N TRP A 59 -3.30 16.29 -3.37
CA TRP A 59 -3.21 17.24 -4.46
C TRP A 59 -4.47 17.09 -5.35
N GLU A 60 -5.17 18.20 -5.58
CA GLU A 60 -6.44 18.21 -6.30
C GLU A 60 -7.47 17.19 -5.77
N SER A 61 -7.56 17.11 -4.43
CA SER A 61 -8.47 16.21 -3.70
C SER A 61 -8.19 14.73 -3.90
N ARG A 62 -6.97 14.37 -4.31
CA ARG A 62 -6.50 12.98 -4.45
C ARG A 62 -5.14 12.78 -3.80
N LEU A 63 -4.94 11.61 -3.20
CA LEU A 63 -3.63 11.24 -2.68
C LEU A 63 -2.65 11.02 -3.83
N ASN A 64 -1.57 11.77 -3.79
CA ASN A 64 -0.46 11.71 -4.72
C ASN A 64 0.86 11.53 -3.99
N VAL A 65 1.87 10.99 -4.65
CA VAL A 65 3.18 10.75 -4.07
C VAL A 65 4.07 11.97 -4.26
N PHE A 66 4.73 12.38 -3.17
CA PHE A 66 5.72 13.44 -3.12
C PHE A 66 7.06 12.88 -2.68
N VAL A 67 8.12 13.46 -3.17
CA VAL A 67 9.50 13.15 -2.82
C VAL A 67 10.23 14.42 -2.42
N LYS A 68 10.91 14.41 -1.27
CA LYS A 68 11.77 15.49 -0.80
C LYS A 68 13.21 15.00 -0.67
N ASN A 69 14.15 15.80 -1.18
CA ASN A 69 15.58 15.62 -0.90
C ASN A 69 15.85 15.95 0.58
N MET A 70 16.56 15.08 1.28
CA MET A 70 16.88 15.26 2.69
C MET A 70 18.20 16.02 2.91
N ASN A 71 18.96 16.28 1.85
CA ASN A 71 20.27 16.92 1.93
C ASN A 71 20.24 18.43 1.63
N ASP A 72 19.07 18.97 1.27
CA ASP A 72 18.88 20.39 0.99
C ASP A 72 17.49 20.87 1.43
N ASP A 73 17.26 22.17 1.34
CA ASP A 73 15.99 22.81 1.71
C ASP A 73 15.02 22.95 0.52
N SER A 74 15.22 22.18 -0.57
CA SER A 74 14.32 22.21 -1.71
C SER A 74 12.91 21.77 -1.33
N GLU A 75 11.92 22.36 -2.00
CA GLU A 75 10.53 21.95 -1.83
C GLU A 75 10.31 20.51 -2.35
N PRO A 76 9.39 19.77 -1.73
CA PRO A 76 9.04 18.44 -2.22
C PRO A 76 8.54 18.46 -3.67
N VAL A 77 8.96 17.50 -4.45
CA VAL A 77 8.50 17.31 -5.83
C VAL A 77 7.37 16.30 -5.85
N ARG A 78 6.25 16.64 -6.48
CA ARG A 78 5.17 15.70 -6.73
C ARG A 78 5.56 14.79 -7.90
N VAL A 79 5.55 13.47 -7.69
CA VAL A 79 5.97 12.46 -8.67
C VAL A 79 4.81 11.72 -9.34
N THR A 80 3.58 11.89 -8.83
CA THR A 80 2.35 11.38 -9.47
C THR A 80 1.37 12.50 -9.70
N SER A 81 0.43 12.36 -10.64
CA SER A 81 -0.50 13.43 -11.03
C SER A 81 -1.91 12.91 -11.25
N THR A 82 -2.35 11.98 -10.40
CA THR A 82 -3.72 11.45 -10.48
C THR A 82 -4.73 12.46 -9.96
N THR A 83 -5.85 12.59 -10.67
CA THR A 83 -6.95 13.52 -10.34
C THR A 83 -8.30 12.81 -10.21
N ASP A 84 -8.39 11.57 -10.67
CA ASP A 84 -9.61 10.76 -10.65
C ASP A 84 -9.68 9.81 -9.46
N ARG A 85 -8.56 9.18 -9.09
CA ARG A 85 -8.46 8.21 -8.00
C ARG A 85 -7.22 8.45 -7.15
N ASP A 86 -7.27 8.02 -5.90
CA ASP A 86 -6.11 8.02 -5.02
C ASP A 86 -5.08 6.99 -5.48
N ILE A 87 -3.80 7.27 -5.27
CA ILE A 87 -2.76 6.25 -5.35
C ILE A 87 -3.01 5.22 -4.25
N ALA A 88 -3.19 3.95 -4.61
CA ALA A 88 -3.49 2.87 -3.67
C ALA A 88 -2.28 2.50 -2.78
N GLY A 89 -1.07 2.74 -3.29
CA GLY A 89 0.18 2.50 -2.56
C GLY A 89 1.38 2.80 -3.45
N PHE A 90 2.55 2.94 -2.83
CA PHE A 90 3.80 3.15 -3.55
C PHE A 90 4.97 2.48 -2.82
N PHE A 91 6.08 2.28 -3.52
CA PHE A 91 7.30 1.69 -2.98
C PHE A 91 8.54 2.17 -3.73
N TRP A 92 9.68 2.04 -3.06
CA TRP A 92 10.98 2.27 -3.65
C TRP A 92 11.57 0.99 -4.23
N LYS A 93 12.17 1.09 -5.40
CA LYS A 93 13.04 0.07 -5.98
C LYS A 93 14.18 0.75 -6.73
N ASP A 94 15.42 0.41 -6.37
CA ASP A 94 16.64 0.94 -7.01
C ASP A 94 16.61 2.50 -7.13
N ASN A 95 16.29 3.19 -6.04
CA ASN A 95 16.13 4.64 -5.95
C ASN A 95 15.09 5.25 -6.91
N ASN A 96 14.13 4.46 -7.39
CA ASN A 96 12.99 4.93 -8.16
C ASN A 96 11.69 4.62 -7.43
N ILE A 97 10.65 5.42 -7.68
CA ILE A 97 9.32 5.22 -7.14
C ILE A 97 8.43 4.49 -8.14
N TYR A 98 7.76 3.49 -7.64
CA TYR A 98 6.70 2.74 -8.30
C TYR A 98 5.44 2.81 -7.46
N TYR A 99 4.29 2.76 -8.09
CA TYR A 99 3.02 2.91 -7.40
C TYR A 99 1.91 2.09 -8.04
N LEU A 100 0.86 1.87 -7.26
CA LEU A 100 -0.34 1.16 -7.68
C LEU A 100 -1.47 2.16 -7.86
N LYS A 101 -2.12 2.08 -8.99
CA LYS A 101 -3.41 2.73 -9.23
C LYS A 101 -4.29 1.85 -10.12
N ASP A 102 -5.58 2.06 -10.00
CA ASP A 102 -6.59 1.52 -10.90
C ASP A 102 -6.97 2.56 -11.96
N ASN A 103 -7.77 2.18 -12.92
CA ASN A 103 -8.25 3.08 -13.96
C ASN A 103 -9.74 3.37 -13.76
N GLY A 104 -10.04 4.59 -13.33
CA GLY A 104 -11.42 5.06 -13.19
C GLY A 104 -12.28 4.31 -12.17
N GLY A 105 -11.67 3.56 -11.23
CA GLY A 105 -12.38 2.81 -10.20
C GLY A 105 -12.76 1.37 -10.61
N ASP A 106 -12.09 0.81 -11.58
CA ASP A 106 -12.30 -0.58 -12.02
C ASP A 106 -11.66 -1.61 -11.07
N GLU A 107 -10.90 -1.13 -10.06
CA GLU A 107 -10.19 -1.94 -9.06
C GLU A 107 -9.15 -2.93 -9.66
N ASN A 108 -8.86 -2.81 -10.96
CA ASN A 108 -7.76 -3.53 -11.60
C ASN A 108 -6.46 -2.73 -11.38
N TYR A 109 -5.83 -2.96 -10.24
CA TYR A 109 -4.61 -2.26 -9.87
C TYR A 109 -3.43 -2.72 -10.72
N HIS A 110 -2.77 -1.75 -11.36
CA HIS A 110 -1.53 -1.96 -12.10
C HIS A 110 -0.35 -1.32 -11.37
N ILE A 111 0.86 -1.76 -11.69
CA ILE A 111 2.10 -1.12 -11.25
C ILE A 111 2.56 -0.12 -12.30
N TYR A 112 2.72 1.11 -11.85
CA TYR A 112 3.22 2.21 -12.65
C TYR A 112 4.60 2.65 -12.17
N SER A 113 5.38 3.22 -13.06
CA SER A 113 6.57 3.99 -12.74
C SER A 113 6.38 5.45 -13.12
N SER A 114 7.03 6.34 -12.39
CA SER A 114 7.13 7.76 -12.73
C SER A 114 8.56 8.23 -12.57
N SER A 115 8.96 9.15 -13.43
CA SER A 115 10.22 9.87 -13.22
C SER A 115 10.13 10.77 -11.98
N PHE A 116 11.27 11.10 -11.36
CA PHE A 116 11.32 11.93 -10.15
C PHE A 116 10.68 13.32 -10.32
N ASN A 117 10.59 13.83 -11.53
CA ASN A 117 9.94 15.10 -11.83
C ASN A 117 8.45 14.95 -12.19
N GLY A 118 7.90 13.74 -12.11
CA GLY A 118 6.49 13.45 -12.44
C GLY A 118 6.15 13.59 -13.93
N ALA A 119 7.15 13.72 -14.83
CA ALA A 119 6.91 14.02 -16.24
C ALA A 119 6.52 12.80 -17.08
N GLU A 120 6.91 11.60 -16.67
CA GLU A 120 6.70 10.37 -17.42
C GLU A 120 6.03 9.32 -16.54
N GLU A 121 4.80 8.99 -16.84
CA GLU A 121 4.08 7.85 -16.26
C GLU A 121 4.12 6.69 -17.25
N LYS A 122 4.45 5.50 -16.77
CA LYS A 122 4.46 4.27 -17.58
C LYS A 122 3.76 3.16 -16.80
N ASP A 123 2.74 2.55 -17.41
CA ASP A 123 2.17 1.29 -16.92
C ASP A 123 3.14 0.14 -17.23
N LEU A 124 3.57 -0.58 -16.19
CA LEU A 124 4.48 -1.71 -16.29
C LEU A 124 3.75 -3.04 -16.41
N THR A 125 2.45 -3.06 -16.13
CA THR A 125 1.61 -4.26 -16.16
C THR A 125 0.31 -4.03 -16.94
N PRO A 126 0.38 -3.62 -18.22
CA PRO A 126 -0.76 -3.17 -19.02
C PRO A 126 -1.62 -4.35 -19.52
N TYR A 127 -2.10 -5.16 -18.58
CA TYR A 127 -2.95 -6.31 -18.87
C TYR A 127 -4.41 -5.98 -18.56
N PRO A 128 -5.33 -6.03 -19.53
CA PRO A 128 -6.72 -5.68 -19.30
C PRO A 128 -7.40 -6.67 -18.35
N ASN A 129 -8.20 -6.16 -17.42
CA ASN A 129 -8.94 -6.93 -16.40
C ASN A 129 -8.04 -7.78 -15.50
N VAL A 130 -6.80 -7.36 -15.27
CA VAL A 130 -5.84 -8.05 -14.41
C VAL A 130 -5.56 -7.18 -13.19
N VAL A 131 -5.59 -7.80 -12.01
CA VAL A 131 -5.18 -7.17 -10.76
C VAL A 131 -3.75 -7.58 -10.46
N VAL A 132 -2.92 -6.61 -10.07
CA VAL A 132 -1.51 -6.84 -9.74
C VAL A 132 -1.22 -6.35 -8.33
N TYR A 133 -0.54 -7.18 -7.54
CA TYR A 133 -0.01 -6.81 -6.22
C TYR A 133 1.47 -7.15 -6.11
N PRO A 134 2.30 -6.31 -5.48
CA PRO A 134 3.65 -6.70 -5.09
C PRO A 134 3.63 -7.91 -4.14
N ALA A 135 4.49 -8.90 -4.39
CA ALA A 135 4.69 -10.05 -3.51
C ALA A 135 6.01 -9.93 -2.72
N ASP A 136 7.07 -9.48 -3.38
CA ASP A 136 8.37 -9.22 -2.74
C ASP A 136 9.13 -8.18 -3.56
N TYR A 137 9.69 -7.17 -2.90
CA TYR A 137 10.47 -6.11 -3.54
C TYR A 137 11.88 -6.50 -3.92
N LEU A 138 12.33 -7.70 -3.58
CA LEU A 138 13.64 -8.27 -3.89
C LEU A 138 14.78 -7.27 -3.63
N LYS A 139 14.93 -6.87 -2.37
CA LYS A 139 15.82 -5.77 -1.96
C LYS A 139 17.24 -5.87 -2.53
N ASP A 140 17.77 -7.07 -2.64
CA ASP A 140 19.15 -7.34 -3.07
C ASP A 140 19.27 -7.73 -4.55
N VAL A 141 18.16 -7.71 -5.30
CA VAL A 141 18.15 -8.00 -6.76
C VAL A 141 17.80 -6.73 -7.52
N GLN A 142 18.68 -6.29 -8.38
CA GLN A 142 18.48 -5.06 -9.14
C GLN A 142 17.38 -5.20 -10.21
N ASP A 143 16.62 -4.13 -10.43
CA ASP A 143 15.61 -3.97 -11.47
C ASP A 143 14.45 -4.99 -11.47
N GLU A 144 14.38 -5.88 -10.49
CA GLU A 144 13.36 -6.94 -10.44
C GLU A 144 12.59 -6.92 -9.12
N ILE A 145 11.29 -7.24 -9.20
CA ILE A 145 10.42 -7.53 -8.05
C ILE A 145 9.59 -8.79 -8.35
N LEU A 146 9.04 -9.40 -7.32
CA LEU A 146 7.98 -10.39 -7.48
C LEU A 146 6.62 -9.75 -7.30
N ILE A 147 5.72 -10.10 -8.19
CA ILE A 147 4.33 -9.67 -8.19
C ILE A 147 3.39 -10.88 -8.23
N GLN A 148 2.19 -10.69 -7.75
CA GLN A 148 1.09 -11.62 -7.94
C GLN A 148 0.11 -10.98 -8.91
N MET A 149 -0.38 -11.75 -9.90
CA MET A 149 -1.42 -11.29 -10.81
C MET A 149 -2.33 -12.43 -11.28
N ASN A 150 -3.60 -12.10 -11.51
CA ASN A 150 -4.63 -13.03 -11.95
C ASN A 150 -4.78 -13.09 -13.48
N LYS A 151 -3.66 -13.06 -14.18
CA LYS A 151 -3.59 -12.91 -15.63
C LYS A 151 -4.15 -14.11 -16.41
N GLU A 152 -3.86 -15.34 -15.93
CA GLU A 152 -4.26 -16.56 -16.63
C GLU A 152 -5.67 -17.04 -16.22
N ASP A 153 -6.03 -16.78 -14.95
CA ASP A 153 -7.33 -17.09 -14.37
C ASP A 153 -7.73 -15.95 -13.44
N ALA A 154 -8.89 -15.33 -13.69
CA ALA A 154 -9.36 -14.16 -12.93
C ALA A 154 -9.55 -14.42 -11.42
N THR A 155 -9.64 -15.67 -11.01
CA THR A 155 -9.88 -16.08 -9.61
C THR A 155 -8.60 -16.49 -8.88
N VAL A 156 -7.47 -16.60 -9.59
CA VAL A 156 -6.22 -17.18 -9.09
C VAL A 156 -5.05 -16.25 -9.35
N PHE A 157 -4.25 -15.98 -8.32
CA PHE A 157 -3.06 -15.14 -8.41
C PHE A 157 -1.79 -16.00 -8.51
N ASP A 158 -1.20 -16.02 -9.68
CA ASP A 158 0.12 -16.60 -9.94
C ASP A 158 1.25 -15.63 -9.60
N VAL A 159 2.44 -16.14 -9.30
CA VAL A 159 3.61 -15.31 -9.03
C VAL A 159 4.43 -15.12 -10.28
N TYR A 160 4.74 -13.86 -10.58
CA TYR A 160 5.59 -13.45 -11.68
C TYR A 160 6.77 -12.62 -11.17
N LYS A 161 7.88 -12.70 -11.87
CA LYS A 161 8.95 -11.73 -11.77
C LYS A 161 8.68 -10.61 -12.75
N LEU A 162 8.69 -9.38 -12.29
CA LEU A 162 8.56 -8.17 -13.09
C LEU A 162 9.91 -7.45 -13.14
N ASN A 163 10.40 -7.18 -14.34
CA ASN A 163 11.49 -6.22 -14.52
C ASN A 163 10.89 -4.81 -14.53
N VAL A 164 11.22 -4.01 -13.52
CA VAL A 164 10.60 -2.68 -13.32
C VAL A 164 11.07 -1.61 -14.30
N LYS A 165 12.15 -1.84 -15.04
CA LYS A 165 12.60 -0.94 -16.12
C LYS A 165 11.92 -1.21 -17.45
N THR A 166 11.80 -2.48 -17.81
CA THR A 166 11.26 -2.88 -19.11
C THR A 166 9.77 -3.13 -19.10
N GLY A 167 9.21 -3.59 -17.98
CA GLY A 167 7.84 -4.11 -17.84
C GLY A 167 7.74 -5.59 -18.26
N GLU A 168 8.86 -6.26 -18.52
CA GLU A 168 8.84 -7.69 -18.86
C GLU A 168 8.41 -8.51 -17.63
N THR A 169 7.47 -9.44 -17.82
CA THR A 169 7.01 -10.36 -16.79
C THR A 169 7.34 -11.80 -17.13
N LYS A 170 7.77 -12.56 -16.13
CA LYS A 170 8.08 -13.99 -16.27
C LYS A 170 7.41 -14.79 -15.15
N LEU A 171 6.62 -15.82 -15.49
CA LEU A 171 6.00 -16.72 -14.52
C LEU A 171 7.07 -17.42 -13.68
N VAL A 172 6.92 -17.37 -12.37
CA VAL A 172 7.81 -17.99 -11.37
C VAL A 172 7.13 -19.17 -10.67
N ALA A 173 5.89 -18.98 -10.24
CA ALA A 173 5.11 -20.02 -9.58
C ALA A 173 3.63 -19.93 -9.98
N LYS A 174 3.04 -21.06 -10.27
CA LYS A 174 1.64 -21.18 -10.58
C LYS A 174 0.85 -21.54 -9.33
N ASN A 175 -0.26 -20.86 -9.11
CA ASN A 175 -1.18 -21.16 -8.03
C ASN A 175 -2.19 -22.22 -8.49
N PRO A 176 -2.26 -23.39 -7.84
CA PRO A 176 -3.25 -24.42 -8.21
C PRO A 176 -4.69 -24.06 -7.81
N GLY A 177 -4.93 -22.88 -7.21
CA GLY A 177 -6.26 -22.39 -6.82
C GLY A 177 -6.51 -22.34 -5.32
N ASN A 178 -5.57 -22.82 -4.51
CA ASN A 178 -5.70 -22.88 -3.05
C ASN A 178 -4.55 -22.21 -2.28
N ILE A 179 -3.66 -21.48 -2.96
CA ILE A 179 -2.57 -20.77 -2.31
C ILE A 179 -3.01 -19.34 -2.02
N GLY A 180 -3.01 -18.97 -0.73
CA GLY A 180 -3.35 -17.63 -0.24
C GLY A 180 -2.13 -16.72 -0.02
N GLY A 181 -0.91 -17.24 -0.09
CA GLY A 181 0.29 -16.45 0.10
C GLY A 181 1.57 -17.19 -0.27
N TRP A 182 2.63 -16.43 -0.51
CA TRP A 182 3.94 -16.94 -0.92
C TRP A 182 5.03 -16.33 -0.04
N LEU A 183 6.04 -17.13 0.28
CA LEU A 183 7.25 -16.65 0.97
C LEU A 183 8.49 -16.93 0.13
N THR A 184 9.38 -15.96 0.08
CA THR A 184 10.59 -15.98 -0.73
C THR A 184 11.82 -15.96 0.14
N ASP A 185 12.95 -16.38 -0.40
CA ASP A 185 14.26 -16.14 0.20
C ASP A 185 14.87 -14.82 -0.28
N SER A 186 16.04 -14.46 0.26
CA SER A 186 16.77 -13.23 -0.09
C SER A 186 17.19 -13.13 -1.57
N ASN A 187 17.15 -14.22 -2.30
CA ASN A 187 17.43 -14.26 -3.75
C ASN A 187 16.15 -14.19 -4.59
N GLY A 188 14.99 -14.02 -3.95
CA GLY A 188 13.68 -13.94 -4.63
C GLY A 188 13.20 -15.28 -5.17
N GLN A 189 13.69 -16.39 -4.63
CA GLN A 189 13.15 -17.70 -4.95
C GLN A 189 11.95 -18.00 -4.04
N VAL A 190 10.82 -18.37 -4.63
CA VAL A 190 9.67 -18.84 -3.85
C VAL A 190 10.06 -20.14 -3.13
N ARG A 191 9.96 -20.16 -1.80
CA ARG A 191 10.35 -21.26 -0.94
C ARG A 191 9.18 -21.95 -0.27
N LEU A 192 8.14 -21.20 0.08
CA LEU A 192 6.94 -21.70 0.73
C LEU A 192 5.71 -21.12 0.07
N ALA A 193 4.67 -21.92 0.02
CA ALA A 193 3.31 -21.50 -0.31
C ALA A 193 2.42 -21.73 0.90
N LEU A 194 1.59 -20.75 1.23
CA LEU A 194 0.59 -20.85 2.30
C LEU A 194 -0.71 -21.33 1.67
N GLU A 195 -1.03 -22.56 1.92
CA GLU A 195 -2.28 -23.16 1.43
C GLU A 195 -3.46 -22.73 2.30
N THR A 196 -4.58 -22.45 1.67
CA THR A 196 -5.86 -22.18 2.33
C THR A 196 -6.82 -23.31 1.98
N ASP A 197 -7.46 -23.90 2.98
CA ASP A 197 -8.44 -24.98 2.79
C ASP A 197 -9.85 -24.47 2.47
N GLY A 198 -9.99 -23.16 2.29
CA GLY A 198 -11.29 -22.52 2.00
C GLY A 198 -12.22 -22.45 3.22
N VAL A 199 -11.78 -22.85 4.39
CA VAL A 199 -12.55 -22.67 5.62
C VAL A 199 -12.43 -21.24 6.07
N VAL A 200 -13.50 -20.50 5.92
CA VAL A 200 -13.67 -19.20 6.56
C VAL A 200 -13.87 -19.48 8.05
N GLY A 201 -12.91 -19.06 8.86
CA GLY A 201 -12.99 -19.13 10.31
C GLY A 201 -14.03 -18.18 10.90
#